data_7b6fdf450a106e3084e2a257c3fe8f91
#
_entry.id   7b6fdf450a106e3084e2a257c3fe8f91
#
_cell.length_a   1.000
_cell.length_b   1.000
_cell.length_c   1.000
_cell.angle_alpha   90.00
_cell.angle_beta   90.00
_cell.angle_gamma   90.00
#
_symmetry.space_group_name_H-M   'P 1'
#
loop_
_entity.id
_entity.type
_entity.pdbx_description
1 polymer ?
#
loop_
_entity_poly.entity_id
_entity_poly.type
_entity_poly.pdbx_seq_one_letter_code
_entity_poly.pdbx_strand_id
1 'polypeptide(L)'
;PSRSSAASDVYKRQVSVSVLSPYLRRRLVTEAEAVTVALDAHGKVDAAKFVQEVIWRSYFKGWLEQRPQVWDSYVHGLQLDLVSLKRDRSLRRDVALAENGETKLDYFNAWVQELIETGYLHNHARMWFASIWIFTLALPWHLGADFFYRHLLDGDAASNTLNWRWAAGLHTRGKPYPARAENIATFTSGRFRPRDLDLAVVTQGLETTEPDGLPPILHLRDIEALKPELPTALLLTDEDCQIEDFNLLSTKICTTATLSCTQLRSPREVADAVLSFEKGALADT
;
A
#
# COMPACT_ATOMS: atom_id res chain seq x y z
N PRO A 1 31.01 -1.24 -8.88
CA PRO A 1 29.90 -2.05 -8.35
C PRO A 1 28.61 -1.64 -9.03
N SER A 2 27.86 -2.65 -9.52
CA SER A 2 26.59 -2.39 -10.21
C SER A 2 25.59 -1.69 -9.28
N ARG A 3 24.71 -0.82 -9.81
CA ARG A 3 23.65 -0.11 -9.06
C ARG A 3 22.75 -1.05 -8.24
N SER A 4 22.67 -2.33 -8.61
CA SER A 4 21.99 -3.40 -7.89
C SER A 4 22.55 -3.69 -6.48
N SER A 5 23.85 -3.42 -6.22
CA SER A 5 24.45 -3.71 -4.91
C SER A 5 24.02 -2.74 -3.80
N ALA A 6 23.68 -1.48 -4.16
CA ALA A 6 23.30 -0.47 -3.17
C ALA A 6 21.89 -0.72 -2.58
N ALA A 7 20.92 -1.15 -3.40
CA ALA A 7 19.60 -1.55 -2.93
C ALA A 7 19.66 -2.80 -2.03
N SER A 8 20.50 -3.77 -2.39
CA SER A 8 20.69 -4.99 -1.59
C SER A 8 21.34 -4.75 -0.22
N ASP A 9 22.09 -3.66 -0.04
CA ASP A 9 22.74 -3.32 1.23
C ASP A 9 21.81 -2.73 2.28
N VAL A 10 20.69 -2.10 1.85
CA VAL A 10 19.59 -1.71 2.78
C VAL A 10 18.92 -2.95 3.35
N TYR A 11 18.67 -3.94 2.51
CA TYR A 11 18.09 -5.24 2.88
C TYR A 11 18.99 -6.04 3.82
N LYS A 12 20.31 -6.06 3.60
CA LYS A 12 21.27 -6.84 4.40
C LYS A 12 21.39 -6.39 5.84
N ARG A 13 20.96 -5.17 6.19
CA ARG A 13 21.01 -4.66 7.58
C ARG A 13 19.67 -4.73 8.30
N GLN A 14 18.56 -4.96 7.60
CA GLN A 14 17.26 -5.28 8.21
C GLN A 14 17.01 -6.78 8.10
N VAL A 15 17.74 -7.54 8.89
CA VAL A 15 17.86 -9.02 8.87
C VAL A 15 16.54 -9.76 9.17
N SER A 16 15.38 -9.07 9.27
CA SER A 16 14.20 -9.66 9.89
C SER A 16 12.86 -9.34 9.22
N VAL A 17 12.83 -9.03 7.91
CA VAL A 17 11.55 -8.87 7.21
C VAL A 17 11.25 -10.08 6.34
N SER A 18 10.03 -10.62 6.47
CA SER A 18 9.60 -11.82 5.75
C SER A 18 9.42 -11.63 4.24
N VAL A 19 9.23 -10.38 3.79
CA VAL A 19 8.85 -10.01 2.40
C VAL A 19 7.60 -10.77 1.92
N LEU A 20 6.71 -11.15 2.82
CA LEU A 20 5.48 -11.90 2.51
C LEU A 20 4.34 -11.01 2.01
N SER A 21 4.45 -9.69 2.15
CA SER A 21 3.33 -8.78 1.85
C SER A 21 2.78 -8.89 0.41
N PRO A 22 3.57 -9.10 -0.67
CA PRO A 22 3.04 -9.31 -2.00
C PRO A 22 2.17 -10.59 -2.12
N TYR A 23 2.58 -11.66 -1.45
CA TYR A 23 1.88 -12.94 -1.45
C TYR A 23 0.61 -12.89 -0.59
N LEU A 24 0.69 -12.29 0.59
CA LEU A 24 -0.47 -12.03 1.44
C LEU A 24 -1.49 -11.11 0.76
N ARG A 25 -0.99 -10.10 0.01
CA ARG A 25 -1.84 -9.16 -0.73
C ARG A 25 -2.78 -9.88 -1.69
N ARG A 26 -2.30 -10.94 -2.33
CA ARG A 26 -3.04 -11.71 -3.33
C ARG A 26 -3.61 -13.03 -2.79
N ARG A 27 -3.43 -13.29 -1.48
CA ARG A 27 -3.83 -14.52 -0.81
C ARG A 27 -3.27 -15.80 -1.46
N LEU A 28 -2.05 -15.71 -2.01
CA LEU A 28 -1.22 -16.89 -2.33
C LEU A 28 -0.67 -17.53 -1.05
N VAL A 29 -0.54 -16.73 0.00
CA VAL A 29 -0.35 -17.15 1.39
C VAL A 29 -1.46 -16.46 2.19
N THR A 30 -2.24 -17.22 2.93
CA THR A 30 -3.32 -16.66 3.74
C THR A 30 -2.79 -16.08 5.05
N GLU A 31 -3.56 -15.17 5.64
CA GLU A 31 -3.27 -14.61 6.95
C GLU A 31 -3.20 -15.71 8.02
N ALA A 32 -4.08 -16.72 7.93
CA ALA A 32 -4.12 -17.84 8.87
C ALA A 32 -2.84 -18.68 8.81
N GLU A 33 -2.35 -19.03 7.63
CA GLU A 33 -1.11 -19.76 7.43
C GLU A 33 0.08 -18.97 7.98
N ALA A 34 0.23 -17.70 7.61
CA ALA A 34 1.33 -16.87 8.08
C ALA A 34 1.35 -16.73 9.61
N VAL A 35 0.17 -16.55 10.22
CA VAL A 35 0.02 -16.44 11.68
C VAL A 35 0.33 -17.78 12.35
N THR A 36 -0.18 -18.89 11.83
CA THR A 36 0.05 -20.22 12.40
C THR A 36 1.54 -20.55 12.41
N VAL A 37 2.22 -20.42 11.27
CA VAL A 37 3.67 -20.68 11.16
C VAL A 37 4.47 -19.80 12.11
N ALA A 38 4.12 -18.51 12.23
CA ALA A 38 4.82 -17.61 13.14
C ALA A 38 4.62 -17.99 14.63
N LEU A 39 3.40 -18.38 15.00
CA LEU A 39 3.08 -18.81 16.37
C LEU A 39 3.77 -20.13 16.73
N ASP A 40 3.82 -21.07 15.79
CA ASP A 40 4.47 -22.38 16.00
C ASP A 40 5.99 -22.23 16.12
N ALA A 41 6.61 -21.34 15.33
CA ALA A 41 8.06 -21.14 15.35
C ALA A 41 8.56 -20.30 16.53
N HIS A 42 7.79 -19.28 16.96
CA HIS A 42 8.27 -18.25 17.89
C HIS A 42 7.42 -18.14 19.17
N GLY A 43 6.26 -18.78 19.21
CA GLY A 43 5.33 -18.65 20.33
C GLY A 43 4.58 -17.30 20.35
N LYS A 44 3.62 -17.20 21.26
CA LYS A 44 2.68 -16.06 21.30
C LYS A 44 3.35 -14.71 21.61
N VAL A 45 4.40 -14.70 22.41
CA VAL A 45 5.04 -13.46 22.86
C VAL A 45 5.90 -12.86 21.73
N ASP A 46 6.78 -13.67 21.16
CA ASP A 46 7.74 -13.20 20.16
C ASP A 46 7.08 -12.97 18.79
N ALA A 47 6.04 -13.75 18.45
CA ALA A 47 5.27 -13.56 17.23
C ALA A 47 4.26 -12.39 17.30
N ALA A 48 3.95 -11.86 18.49
CA ALA A 48 2.83 -10.93 18.69
C ALA A 48 2.85 -9.72 17.74
N LYS A 49 4.03 -9.13 17.51
CA LYS A 49 4.16 -7.97 16.61
C LYS A 49 3.93 -8.34 15.16
N PHE A 50 4.46 -9.48 14.70
CA PHE A 50 4.22 -9.98 13.35
C PHE A 50 2.74 -10.28 13.12
N VAL A 51 2.10 -10.98 14.05
CA VAL A 51 0.66 -11.28 14.00
C VAL A 51 -0.16 -10.00 13.91
N GLN A 52 0.18 -8.98 14.70
CA GLN A 52 -0.49 -7.68 14.64
C GLN A 52 -0.37 -7.05 13.25
N GLU A 53 0.80 -7.07 12.62
CA GLU A 53 1.01 -6.49 11.28
C GLU A 53 0.20 -7.24 10.21
N VAL A 54 0.11 -8.57 10.30
CA VAL A 54 -0.73 -9.39 9.40
C VAL A 54 -2.22 -9.02 9.56
N ILE A 55 -2.70 -8.86 10.79
CA ILE A 55 -4.11 -8.51 11.09
C ILE A 55 -4.46 -7.09 10.61
N TRP A 56 -3.52 -6.15 10.60
CA TRP A 56 -3.77 -4.79 10.10
C TRP A 56 -4.31 -4.78 8.66
N ARG A 57 -3.85 -5.69 7.82
CA ARG A 57 -4.35 -5.81 6.44
C ARG A 57 -5.85 -6.10 6.41
N SER A 58 -6.30 -7.11 7.15
CA SER A 58 -7.72 -7.46 7.23
C SER A 58 -8.55 -6.34 7.85
N TYR A 59 -8.01 -5.68 8.87
CA TYR A 59 -8.64 -4.50 9.48
C TYR A 59 -8.87 -3.38 8.45
N PHE A 60 -7.86 -3.00 7.66
CA PHE A 60 -8.00 -1.94 6.68
C PHE A 60 -9.00 -2.28 5.57
N LYS A 61 -9.01 -3.54 5.11
CA LYS A 61 -10.01 -3.99 4.12
C LYS A 61 -11.43 -3.87 4.67
N GLY A 62 -11.71 -4.43 5.84
CA GLY A 62 -13.02 -4.35 6.46
C GLY A 62 -13.42 -2.91 6.82
N TRP A 63 -12.46 -2.08 7.25
CA TRP A 63 -12.72 -0.68 7.55
C TRP A 63 -13.17 0.11 6.31
N LEU A 64 -12.47 -0.09 5.17
CA LEU A 64 -12.81 0.59 3.91
C LEU A 64 -14.10 0.05 3.30
N GLU A 65 -14.35 -1.25 3.39
CA GLU A 65 -15.59 -1.88 2.93
C GLU A 65 -16.82 -1.30 3.61
N GLN A 66 -16.71 -0.98 4.90
CA GLN A 66 -17.78 -0.29 5.65
C GLN A 66 -17.85 1.21 5.37
N ARG A 67 -16.87 1.79 4.67
CA ARG A 67 -16.83 3.24 4.34
C ARG A 67 -16.36 3.45 2.89
N PRO A 68 -17.09 2.92 1.90
CA PRO A 68 -16.68 3.01 0.50
C PRO A 68 -16.54 4.46 0.00
N GLN A 69 -17.25 5.40 0.61
CA GLN A 69 -17.14 6.82 0.28
C GLN A 69 -15.72 7.37 0.48
N VAL A 70 -14.90 6.75 1.34
CA VAL A 70 -13.50 7.14 1.52
C VAL A 70 -12.68 6.81 0.26
N TRP A 71 -12.98 5.66 -0.36
CA TRP A 71 -12.38 5.31 -1.65
C TRP A 71 -12.87 6.23 -2.77
N ASP A 72 -14.16 6.51 -2.83
CA ASP A 72 -14.74 7.41 -3.83
C ASP A 72 -14.13 8.83 -3.72
N SER A 73 -13.95 9.32 -2.50
CA SER A 73 -13.30 10.60 -2.21
C SER A 73 -11.83 10.59 -2.68
N TYR A 74 -11.09 9.51 -2.43
CA TYR A 74 -9.72 9.36 -2.93
C TYR A 74 -9.66 9.39 -4.45
N VAL A 75 -10.50 8.61 -5.14
CA VAL A 75 -10.54 8.56 -6.61
C VAL A 75 -10.90 9.93 -7.19
N HIS A 76 -11.89 10.61 -6.61
CA HIS A 76 -12.27 11.96 -7.03
C HIS A 76 -11.12 12.96 -6.83
N GLY A 77 -10.48 12.95 -5.65
CA GLY A 77 -9.33 13.81 -5.36
C GLY A 77 -8.16 13.57 -6.31
N LEU A 78 -7.86 12.30 -6.62
CA LEU A 78 -6.84 11.94 -7.60
C LEU A 78 -7.16 12.50 -8.99
N GLN A 79 -8.41 12.42 -9.43
CA GLN A 79 -8.83 12.99 -10.72
C GLN A 79 -8.64 14.51 -10.77
N LEU A 80 -9.00 15.23 -9.70
CA LEU A 80 -8.78 16.66 -9.60
C LEU A 80 -7.29 17.03 -9.63
N ASP A 81 -6.45 16.27 -8.92
CA ASP A 81 -5.00 16.48 -8.93
C ASP A 81 -4.40 16.23 -10.31
N LEU A 82 -4.86 15.21 -11.04
CA LEU A 82 -4.43 14.95 -12.42
C LEU A 82 -4.86 16.07 -13.40
N VAL A 83 -6.01 16.68 -13.18
CA VAL A 83 -6.42 17.88 -13.93
C VAL A 83 -5.50 19.06 -13.59
N SER A 84 -5.15 19.22 -12.32
CA SER A 84 -4.23 20.26 -11.85
C SER A 84 -2.84 20.09 -12.46
N LEU A 85 -2.31 18.86 -12.55
CA LEU A 85 -1.04 18.56 -13.22
C LEU A 85 -1.02 18.99 -14.70
N LYS A 86 -2.17 18.93 -15.40
CA LYS A 86 -2.25 19.37 -16.79
C LYS A 86 -2.18 20.90 -16.92
N ARG A 87 -2.68 21.62 -15.92
CA ARG A 87 -2.82 23.10 -15.93
C ARG A 87 -1.64 23.80 -15.25
N ASP A 88 -1.11 23.24 -14.16
CA ASP A 88 -0.02 23.82 -13.38
C ASP A 88 1.32 23.22 -13.79
N ARG A 89 2.14 24.02 -14.45
CA ARG A 89 3.47 23.62 -14.92
C ARG A 89 4.46 23.40 -13.77
N SER A 90 4.35 24.18 -12.68
CA SER A 90 5.21 24.04 -11.54
C SER A 90 4.90 22.75 -10.79
N LEU A 91 3.63 22.51 -10.47
CA LEU A 91 3.19 21.27 -9.82
C LEU A 91 3.61 20.04 -10.64
N ARG A 92 3.40 20.07 -11.95
CA ARG A 92 3.81 18.95 -12.83
C ARG A 92 5.30 18.67 -12.77
N ARG A 93 6.14 19.71 -12.78
CA ARG A 93 7.60 19.58 -12.65
C ARG A 93 7.96 19.00 -11.29
N ASP A 94 7.39 19.51 -10.21
CA ASP A 94 7.74 19.12 -8.85
C ASP A 94 7.31 17.68 -8.55
N VAL A 95 6.14 17.26 -9.05
CA VAL A 95 5.71 15.85 -9.00
C VAL A 95 6.63 14.95 -9.83
N ALA A 96 7.02 15.37 -11.04
CA ALA A 96 7.93 14.59 -11.88
C ALA A 96 9.30 14.39 -11.20
N LEU A 97 9.86 15.45 -10.58
CA LEU A 97 11.09 15.34 -9.80
C LEU A 97 10.95 14.37 -8.62
N ALA A 98 9.81 14.38 -7.95
CA ALA A 98 9.56 13.47 -6.84
C ALA A 98 9.39 12.01 -7.32
N GLU A 99 8.61 11.76 -8.37
CA GLU A 99 8.40 10.40 -8.91
C GLU A 99 9.66 9.82 -9.56
N ASN A 100 10.56 10.65 -10.10
CA ASN A 100 11.85 10.21 -10.67
C ASN A 100 12.96 10.06 -9.62
N GLY A 101 12.76 10.50 -8.37
CA GLY A 101 13.82 10.53 -7.36
C GLY A 101 14.92 11.54 -7.70
N GLU A 102 14.53 12.71 -8.17
CA GLU A 102 15.41 13.83 -8.57
C GLU A 102 15.21 15.07 -7.68
N THR A 103 14.70 14.86 -6.47
CA THR A 103 14.55 15.93 -5.48
C THR A 103 15.89 16.32 -4.86
N LYS A 104 15.89 17.34 -3.99
CA LYS A 104 17.07 17.72 -3.21
C LYS A 104 17.34 16.81 -2.00
N LEU A 105 16.54 15.78 -1.78
CA LEU A 105 16.58 14.90 -0.62
C LEU A 105 17.11 13.52 -1.03
N ASP A 106 18.40 13.29 -0.87
CA ASP A 106 19.09 12.06 -1.32
C ASP A 106 18.44 10.77 -0.79
N TYR A 107 18.02 10.78 0.49
CA TYR A 107 17.35 9.64 1.11
C TYR A 107 15.97 9.37 0.50
N PHE A 108 15.21 10.41 0.17
CA PHE A 108 13.93 10.28 -0.52
C PHE A 108 14.13 9.72 -1.94
N ASN A 109 15.09 10.26 -2.67
CA ASN A 109 15.45 9.80 -4.01
C ASN A 109 15.87 8.32 -3.99
N ALA A 110 16.66 7.91 -2.99
CA ALA A 110 17.06 6.51 -2.83
C ALA A 110 15.86 5.57 -2.61
N TRP A 111 14.86 6.00 -1.84
CA TRP A 111 13.62 5.20 -1.65
C TRP A 111 12.75 5.15 -2.90
N VAL A 112 12.71 6.22 -3.72
CA VAL A 112 12.04 6.19 -5.02
C VAL A 112 12.70 5.13 -5.93
N GLN A 113 14.03 5.13 -6.03
CA GLN A 113 14.74 4.17 -6.84
C GLN A 113 14.54 2.73 -6.32
N GLU A 114 14.62 2.53 -4.99
CA GLU A 114 14.36 1.22 -4.38
C GLU A 114 12.95 0.72 -4.73
N LEU A 115 11.92 1.59 -4.63
CA LEU A 115 10.55 1.23 -4.98
C LEU A 115 10.41 0.84 -6.45
N ILE A 116 10.98 1.63 -7.36
CA ILE A 116 10.88 1.36 -8.81
C ILE A 116 11.63 0.08 -9.19
N GLU A 117 12.80 -0.16 -8.60
CA GLU A 117 13.64 -1.31 -8.92
C GLU A 117 13.15 -2.62 -8.32
N THR A 118 12.56 -2.57 -7.13
CA THR A 118 12.21 -3.78 -6.36
C THR A 118 10.72 -4.03 -6.21
N GLY A 119 9.88 -3.02 -6.45
CA GLY A 119 8.45 -3.08 -6.14
C GLY A 119 8.15 -3.14 -4.64
N TYR A 120 9.12 -2.81 -3.78
CA TYR A 120 8.97 -2.92 -2.33
C TYR A 120 9.67 -1.77 -1.60
N LEU A 121 9.10 -1.37 -0.48
CA LEU A 121 9.72 -0.51 0.52
C LEU A 121 9.43 -1.05 1.92
N HIS A 122 10.40 -0.94 2.81
CA HIS A 122 10.20 -1.23 4.23
C HIS A 122 9.16 -0.30 4.85
N ASN A 123 8.37 -0.79 5.82
CA ASN A 123 7.27 -0.05 6.42
C ASN A 123 7.67 1.35 6.92
N HIS A 124 8.78 1.49 7.64
CA HIS A 124 9.27 2.80 8.08
C HIS A 124 9.53 3.76 6.91
N ALA A 125 10.16 3.27 5.83
CA ALA A 125 10.43 4.08 4.65
C ALA A 125 9.13 4.57 4.00
N ARG A 126 8.09 3.73 3.96
CA ARG A 126 6.77 4.14 3.45
C ARG A 126 6.16 5.28 4.25
N MET A 127 6.27 5.23 5.57
CA MET A 127 5.74 6.27 6.47
C MET A 127 6.50 7.59 6.29
N TRP A 128 7.83 7.54 6.25
CA TRP A 128 8.65 8.74 6.01
C TRP A 128 8.42 9.31 4.62
N PHE A 129 8.35 8.45 3.61
CA PHE A 129 8.07 8.85 2.23
C PHE A 129 6.76 9.63 2.13
N ALA A 130 5.66 9.08 2.67
CA ALA A 130 4.37 9.75 2.66
C ALA A 130 4.41 11.10 3.40
N SER A 131 5.04 11.16 4.57
CA SER A 131 5.19 12.40 5.33
C SER A 131 5.99 13.45 4.57
N ILE A 132 7.11 13.06 3.94
CA ILE A 132 7.97 13.97 3.16
C ILE A 132 7.24 14.45 1.90
N TRP A 133 6.58 13.55 1.20
CA TRP A 133 5.77 13.90 0.03
C TRP A 133 4.73 14.98 0.36
N ILE A 134 3.96 14.75 1.42
CA ILE A 134 2.84 15.61 1.81
C ILE A 134 3.34 16.95 2.39
N PHE A 135 4.26 16.92 3.35
CA PHE A 135 4.56 18.07 4.17
C PHE A 135 5.86 18.78 3.77
N THR A 136 6.89 18.05 3.36
CA THR A 136 8.17 18.64 2.98
C THR A 136 8.20 19.08 1.53
N LEU A 137 7.72 18.23 0.62
CA LEU A 137 7.60 18.56 -0.79
C LEU A 137 6.29 19.29 -1.12
N ALA A 138 5.35 19.35 -0.16
CA ALA A 138 4.04 19.98 -0.29
C ALA A 138 3.25 19.51 -1.55
N LEU A 139 3.32 18.22 -1.85
CA LEU A 139 2.66 17.62 -3.01
C LEU A 139 1.32 16.98 -2.62
N PRO A 140 0.34 16.95 -3.53
CA PRO A 140 -0.96 16.31 -3.29
C PRO A 140 -0.80 14.83 -2.90
N TRP A 141 -1.42 14.44 -1.79
CA TRP A 141 -1.26 13.11 -1.22
C TRP A 141 -1.85 12.01 -2.11
N HIS A 142 -2.90 12.31 -2.88
CA HIS A 142 -3.52 11.34 -3.79
C HIS A 142 -2.54 10.89 -4.88
N LEU A 143 -1.71 11.80 -5.39
CA LEU A 143 -0.68 11.48 -6.38
C LEU A 143 0.42 10.58 -5.81
N GLY A 144 0.82 10.80 -4.56
CA GLY A 144 1.79 9.94 -3.87
C GLY A 144 1.21 8.56 -3.57
N ALA A 145 -0.05 8.49 -3.13
CA ALA A 145 -0.74 7.23 -2.90
C ALA A 145 -0.89 6.43 -4.20
N ASP A 146 -1.22 7.09 -5.32
CA ASP A 146 -1.28 6.46 -6.63
C ASP A 146 0.11 6.02 -7.11
N PHE A 147 1.17 6.79 -6.85
CA PHE A 147 2.54 6.38 -7.15
C PHE A 147 2.91 5.08 -6.43
N PHE A 148 2.60 4.96 -5.14
CA PHE A 148 2.79 3.71 -4.40
C PHE A 148 1.96 2.56 -4.97
N TYR A 149 0.69 2.79 -5.24
CA TYR A 149 -0.20 1.76 -5.78
C TYR A 149 0.31 1.19 -7.10
N ARG A 150 0.87 2.04 -7.96
CA ARG A 150 1.39 1.65 -9.28
C ARG A 150 2.72 0.89 -9.23
N HIS A 151 3.52 1.07 -8.18
CA HIS A 151 4.86 0.50 -8.11
C HIS A 151 5.02 -0.59 -7.05
N LEU A 152 4.20 -0.64 -6.01
CA LEU A 152 4.30 -1.67 -4.97
C LEU A 152 3.70 -3.00 -5.44
N LEU A 153 4.47 -4.09 -5.35
CA LEU A 153 3.98 -5.46 -5.60
C LEU A 153 2.85 -5.84 -4.63
N ASP A 154 2.91 -5.30 -3.41
CA ASP A 154 1.88 -5.44 -2.38
C ASP A 154 0.87 -4.29 -2.35
N GLY A 155 0.78 -3.50 -3.43
CA GLY A 155 -0.14 -2.38 -3.56
C GLY A 155 -1.58 -2.82 -3.37
N ASP A 156 -2.16 -2.49 -2.21
CA ASP A 156 -3.53 -2.81 -1.83
C ASP A 156 -4.36 -1.53 -1.73
N ALA A 157 -5.49 -1.49 -2.41
CA ALA A 157 -6.34 -0.29 -2.48
C ALA A 157 -6.74 0.23 -1.09
N ALA A 158 -7.09 -0.67 -0.15
CA ALA A 158 -7.47 -0.28 1.20
C ALA A 158 -6.27 0.14 2.04
N SER A 159 -5.30 -0.75 2.20
CA SER A 159 -4.13 -0.49 3.06
C SER A 159 -3.32 0.71 2.59
N ASN A 160 -3.09 0.84 1.28
CA ASN A 160 -2.34 1.96 0.73
C ASN A 160 -3.05 3.29 0.98
N THR A 161 -4.33 3.40 0.57
CA THR A 161 -5.10 4.64 0.74
C THR A 161 -5.21 5.04 2.21
N LEU A 162 -5.53 4.09 3.10
CA LEU A 162 -5.71 4.40 4.52
C LEU A 162 -4.40 4.73 5.23
N ASN A 163 -3.27 4.13 4.85
CA ASN A 163 -1.96 4.51 5.39
C ASN A 163 -1.53 5.92 4.94
N TRP A 164 -1.77 6.29 3.68
CA TRP A 164 -1.54 7.67 3.22
C TRP A 164 -2.44 8.67 3.95
N ARG A 165 -3.72 8.35 4.14
CA ARG A 165 -4.64 9.15 4.95
C ARG A 165 -4.20 9.26 6.41
N TRP A 166 -3.66 8.18 6.97
CA TRP A 166 -3.11 8.20 8.32
C TRP A 166 -1.90 9.14 8.42
N ALA A 167 -0.95 9.04 7.51
CA ALA A 167 0.20 9.93 7.47
C ALA A 167 -0.22 11.40 7.32
N ALA A 168 -1.25 11.67 6.54
CA ALA A 168 -1.83 13.00 6.32
C ALA A 168 -2.62 13.56 7.50
N GLY A 169 -2.93 12.78 8.55
CA GLY A 169 -3.80 13.20 9.66
C GLY A 169 -5.29 13.16 9.33
N LEU A 170 -5.69 12.49 8.24
CA LEU A 170 -7.08 12.35 7.81
C LEU A 170 -7.78 11.13 8.42
N HIS A 171 -7.06 10.03 8.63
CA HIS A 171 -7.61 8.81 9.23
C HIS A 171 -7.78 8.96 10.73
N THR A 172 -6.72 9.37 11.44
CA THR A 172 -6.79 9.85 12.82
C THR A 172 -6.72 11.37 12.77
N ARG A 173 -7.91 11.99 12.73
CA ARG A 173 -8.03 13.42 12.44
C ARG A 173 -7.15 14.28 13.34
N GLY A 174 -6.42 15.21 12.73
CA GLY A 174 -5.54 16.15 13.42
C GLY A 174 -4.28 15.54 14.03
N LYS A 175 -3.97 14.25 13.72
CA LYS A 175 -2.75 13.58 14.17
C LYS A 175 -1.92 13.11 12.98
N PRO A 176 -1.26 14.02 12.25
CA PRO A 176 -0.38 13.66 11.14
C PRO A 176 0.86 12.93 11.65
N TYR A 177 1.49 12.15 10.77
CA TYR A 177 2.76 11.52 11.07
C TYR A 177 3.93 12.38 10.56
N PRO A 178 4.73 13.02 11.45
CA PRO A 178 5.90 13.76 11.02
C PRO A 178 7.11 12.84 10.79
N ALA A 179 7.76 12.94 9.63
CA ALA A 179 9.09 12.37 9.45
C ALA A 179 10.08 13.15 10.32
N ARG A 180 10.95 12.44 11.06
CA ARG A 180 11.96 13.02 11.96
C ARG A 180 13.34 12.55 11.57
N ALA A 181 14.29 13.47 11.49
CA ALA A 181 15.67 13.20 11.10
C ALA A 181 16.34 12.14 11.97
N GLU A 182 16.19 12.24 13.30
CA GLU A 182 16.72 11.26 14.25
C GLU A 182 16.13 9.85 14.03
N ASN A 183 14.82 9.76 13.75
CA ASN A 183 14.15 8.48 13.50
C ASN A 183 14.67 7.83 12.20
N ILE A 184 14.80 8.61 11.12
CA ILE A 184 15.39 8.14 9.87
C ILE A 184 16.82 7.66 10.10
N ALA A 185 17.66 8.44 10.78
CA ALA A 185 19.03 8.06 11.03
C ALA A 185 19.14 6.77 11.85
N THR A 186 18.33 6.63 12.90
CA THR A 186 18.32 5.45 13.77
C THR A 186 17.93 4.19 13.01
N PHE A 187 16.79 4.19 12.33
CA PHE A 187 16.26 3.00 11.67
C PHE A 187 16.91 2.69 10.30
N THR A 188 17.72 3.58 9.78
CA THR A 188 18.60 3.30 8.63
C THR A 188 20.03 2.97 9.04
N SER A 189 20.28 2.75 10.33
CA SER A 189 21.62 2.49 10.90
C SER A 189 22.64 3.57 10.50
N GLY A 190 22.20 4.81 10.41
CA GLY A 190 23.02 5.96 10.05
C GLY A 190 23.37 6.08 8.56
N ARG A 191 22.77 5.23 7.69
CA ARG A 191 22.94 5.35 6.23
C ARG A 191 22.46 6.71 5.72
N PHE A 192 21.31 7.16 6.22
CA PHE A 192 20.77 8.48 5.93
C PHE A 192 20.79 9.31 7.20
N ARG A 193 21.26 10.53 7.08
CA ARG A 193 21.31 11.51 8.19
C ARG A 193 20.74 12.85 7.74
N PRO A 194 19.41 12.93 7.57
CA PRO A 194 18.76 14.20 7.27
C PRO A 194 19.09 15.23 8.37
N ARG A 195 19.10 16.49 8.02
CA ARG A 195 19.09 17.57 9.02
C ARG A 195 17.63 17.91 9.33
N ASP A 196 17.35 18.35 10.56
CA ASP A 196 15.99 18.74 10.94
C ASP A 196 15.40 19.82 10.02
N LEU A 197 16.26 20.75 9.55
CA LEU A 197 15.84 21.81 8.63
C LEU A 197 15.55 21.34 7.19
N ASP A 198 15.90 20.11 6.84
CA ASP A 198 15.57 19.52 5.55
C ASP A 198 14.14 18.94 5.53
N LEU A 199 13.51 18.81 6.69
CA LEU A 199 12.17 18.28 6.88
C LEU A 199 11.20 19.37 7.37
N ALA A 200 9.96 19.30 6.91
CA ALA A 200 8.93 20.23 7.38
C ALA A 200 8.59 20.01 8.86
N VAL A 201 8.38 21.11 9.59
CA VAL A 201 7.78 21.06 10.92
C VAL A 201 6.28 20.86 10.76
N VAL A 202 5.82 19.64 11.05
CA VAL A 202 4.41 19.25 10.89
C VAL A 202 3.67 19.52 12.20
N THR A 203 2.85 20.56 12.21
CA THR A 203 2.00 20.94 13.35
C THR A 203 0.53 20.62 13.15
N GLN A 204 0.09 20.48 11.90
CA GLN A 204 -1.28 20.18 11.51
C GLN A 204 -1.29 19.17 10.39
N GLY A 205 -2.34 18.34 10.33
CA GLY A 205 -2.61 17.46 9.21
C GLY A 205 -3.45 18.16 8.13
N LEU A 206 -3.95 17.35 7.20
CA LEU A 206 -4.83 17.82 6.12
C LEU A 206 -6.32 17.76 6.49
N GLU A 207 -6.67 17.61 7.78
CA GLU A 207 -8.05 17.42 8.24
C GLU A 207 -8.98 18.58 7.86
N THR A 208 -8.47 19.77 7.61
CA THR A 208 -9.26 20.91 7.15
C THR A 208 -9.71 20.79 5.70
N THR A 209 -9.08 19.92 4.90
CA THR A 209 -9.49 19.64 3.52
C THR A 209 -10.72 18.72 3.46
N GLU A 210 -11.06 18.04 4.57
CA GLU A 210 -12.24 17.19 4.71
C GLU A 210 -13.05 17.65 5.95
N PRO A 211 -13.74 18.80 5.87
CA PRO A 211 -14.40 19.39 7.03
C PRO A 211 -15.51 18.51 7.61
N ASP A 212 -16.19 17.74 6.77
CA ASP A 212 -17.30 16.84 7.18
C ASP A 212 -16.82 15.60 7.95
N GLY A 213 -15.51 15.35 7.96
CA GLY A 213 -14.90 14.24 8.69
C GLY A 213 -15.04 12.90 7.99
N LEU A 214 -15.09 11.84 8.80
CA LEU A 214 -15.22 10.48 8.28
C LEU A 214 -16.69 10.18 7.97
N PRO A 215 -17.00 9.52 6.86
CA PRO A 215 -18.35 9.09 6.54
C PRO A 215 -18.84 8.04 7.54
N PRO A 216 -20.18 7.90 7.70
CA PRO A 216 -20.76 6.91 8.58
C PRO A 216 -20.41 5.48 8.14
N ILE A 217 -20.47 4.56 9.11
CA ILE A 217 -20.33 3.12 8.84
C ILE A 217 -21.59 2.66 8.10
N LEU A 218 -21.37 1.98 6.98
CA LEU A 218 -22.43 1.29 6.26
C LEU A 218 -22.48 -0.18 6.69
N HIS A 219 -23.68 -0.76 6.72
CA HIS A 219 -23.82 -2.19 6.89
C HIS A 219 -23.28 -2.93 5.66
N LEU A 220 -22.60 -4.04 5.89
CA LEU A 220 -22.19 -4.93 4.80
C LEU A 220 -23.43 -5.49 4.13
N ARG A 221 -23.32 -5.72 2.82
CA ARG A 221 -24.41 -6.32 2.07
C ARG A 221 -24.54 -7.80 2.45
N ASP A 222 -25.77 -8.27 2.64
CA ASP A 222 -26.04 -9.68 2.83
C ASP A 222 -25.61 -10.47 1.57
N ILE A 223 -24.95 -11.59 1.80
CA ILE A 223 -24.53 -12.51 0.73
C ILE A 223 -25.61 -13.58 0.60
N GLU A 224 -26.15 -13.73 -0.60
CA GLU A 224 -27.07 -14.84 -0.88
C GLU A 224 -26.32 -16.18 -0.75
N ALA A 225 -26.99 -17.16 -0.15
CA ALA A 225 -26.45 -18.51 -0.06
C ALA A 225 -26.30 -19.11 -1.46
N LEU A 226 -25.22 -19.85 -1.67
CA LEU A 226 -25.03 -20.61 -2.89
C LEU A 226 -26.17 -21.65 -3.03
N LYS A 227 -26.64 -21.82 -4.26
CA LYS A 227 -27.63 -22.83 -4.63
C LYS A 227 -26.90 -24.02 -5.26
N PRO A 228 -26.66 -25.12 -4.52
CA PRO A 228 -25.82 -26.25 -4.98
C PRO A 228 -26.27 -26.89 -6.27
N GLU A 229 -27.57 -26.77 -6.58
CA GLU A 229 -28.19 -27.33 -7.76
C GLU A 229 -27.94 -26.52 -9.04
N LEU A 230 -27.46 -25.27 -8.92
CA LEU A 230 -27.22 -24.43 -10.08
C LEU A 230 -25.78 -24.57 -10.59
N PRO A 231 -25.59 -24.49 -11.93
CA PRO A 231 -24.27 -24.37 -12.50
C PRO A 231 -23.57 -23.13 -11.94
N THR A 232 -22.39 -23.31 -11.37
CA THR A 232 -21.66 -22.22 -10.68
C THR A 232 -20.38 -21.88 -11.43
N ALA A 233 -20.11 -20.59 -11.63
CA ALA A 233 -18.85 -20.09 -12.12
C ALA A 233 -18.02 -19.53 -10.94
N LEU A 234 -16.73 -19.87 -10.92
CA LEU A 234 -15.78 -19.28 -9.99
C LEU A 234 -15.08 -18.10 -10.66
N LEU A 235 -15.22 -16.91 -10.07
CA LEU A 235 -14.51 -15.72 -10.50
C LEU A 235 -13.36 -15.45 -9.53
N LEU A 236 -12.13 -15.55 -10.03
CA LEU A 236 -10.92 -15.23 -9.30
C LEU A 236 -10.45 -13.83 -9.67
N THR A 237 -10.02 -13.07 -8.70
CA THR A 237 -9.46 -11.73 -8.91
C THR A 237 -8.08 -11.64 -8.28
N ASP A 238 -7.32 -10.62 -8.68
CA ASP A 238 -6.03 -10.31 -8.07
C ASP A 238 -6.11 -9.94 -6.57
N GLU A 239 -7.31 -9.79 -6.03
CA GLU A 239 -7.54 -9.57 -4.60
C GLU A 239 -7.54 -10.86 -3.78
N ASP A 240 -7.92 -11.98 -4.41
CA ASP A 240 -8.04 -13.27 -3.74
C ASP A 240 -7.78 -14.39 -4.75
N CYS A 241 -6.58 -14.95 -4.68
CA CYS A 241 -6.14 -16.08 -5.49
C CYS A 241 -6.24 -17.42 -4.74
N GLN A 242 -6.78 -17.42 -3.51
CA GLN A 242 -6.91 -18.63 -2.71
C GLN A 242 -8.14 -19.45 -3.16
N ILE A 243 -7.92 -20.70 -3.53
CA ILE A 243 -8.97 -21.61 -4.06
C ILE A 243 -9.16 -22.89 -3.25
N GLU A 244 -8.28 -23.17 -2.30
CA GLU A 244 -8.27 -24.42 -1.55
C GLU A 244 -9.57 -24.64 -0.77
N ASP A 245 -10.16 -23.57 -0.25
CA ASP A 245 -11.42 -23.62 0.49
C ASP A 245 -12.61 -24.00 -0.38
N PHE A 246 -12.53 -23.81 -1.71
CA PHE A 246 -13.62 -24.18 -2.62
C PHE A 246 -13.76 -25.69 -2.81
N ASN A 247 -12.72 -26.46 -2.55
CA ASN A 247 -12.79 -27.92 -2.54
C ASN A 247 -13.71 -28.47 -1.43
N LEU A 248 -13.98 -27.63 -0.41
CA LEU A 248 -14.91 -27.96 0.68
C LEU A 248 -16.38 -27.67 0.32
N LEU A 249 -16.63 -26.96 -0.77
CA LEU A 249 -17.98 -26.68 -1.23
C LEU A 249 -18.54 -27.88 -1.98
N SER A 250 -19.74 -28.29 -1.62
CA SER A 250 -20.49 -29.33 -2.33
C SER A 250 -20.99 -28.88 -3.73
N THR A 251 -20.71 -27.64 -4.08
CA THR A 251 -21.15 -27.02 -5.34
C THR A 251 -20.24 -27.41 -6.50
N LYS A 252 -20.82 -27.85 -7.60
CA LYS A 252 -20.08 -28.16 -8.82
C LYS A 252 -19.68 -26.88 -9.55
N ILE A 253 -18.39 -26.56 -9.55
CA ILE A 253 -17.82 -25.48 -10.36
C ILE A 253 -17.76 -25.95 -11.82
N CYS A 254 -18.46 -25.26 -12.71
CA CYS A 254 -18.55 -25.58 -14.13
C CYS A 254 -17.54 -24.83 -14.98
N THR A 255 -17.10 -23.69 -14.53
CA THR A 255 -16.11 -22.82 -15.21
C THR A 255 -15.41 -21.93 -14.22
N THR A 256 -14.19 -21.53 -14.55
CA THR A 256 -13.40 -20.56 -13.80
C THR A 256 -13.03 -19.41 -14.73
N ALA A 257 -13.09 -18.19 -14.24
CA ALA A 257 -12.63 -17.01 -14.93
C ALA A 257 -11.71 -16.19 -14.01
N THR A 258 -10.68 -15.57 -14.57
CA THR A 258 -9.78 -14.66 -13.85
C THR A 258 -10.00 -13.23 -14.29
N LEU A 259 -9.91 -12.28 -13.37
CA LEU A 259 -10.04 -10.85 -13.63
C LEU A 259 -8.88 -10.09 -12.99
N SER A 260 -8.07 -9.45 -13.82
CA SER A 260 -7.03 -8.52 -13.41
C SER A 260 -7.67 -7.15 -13.12
N CYS A 261 -7.56 -6.65 -11.90
CA CYS A 261 -8.18 -5.41 -11.48
C CYS A 261 -7.17 -4.29 -11.15
N THR A 262 -5.89 -4.59 -11.02
CA THR A 262 -4.89 -3.62 -10.57
C THR A 262 -4.86 -2.38 -11.48
N GLN A 263 -4.76 -2.55 -12.79
CA GLN A 263 -4.75 -1.42 -13.73
C GLN A 263 -6.08 -0.63 -13.71
N LEU A 264 -7.20 -1.29 -13.44
CA LEU A 264 -8.51 -0.64 -13.43
C LEU A 264 -8.68 0.35 -12.27
N ARG A 265 -7.88 0.22 -11.21
CA ARG A 265 -7.94 1.08 -10.03
C ARG A 265 -7.04 2.29 -10.09
N SER A 266 -6.13 2.37 -11.05
CA SER A 266 -5.31 3.56 -11.29
C SER A 266 -5.62 4.16 -12.66
N PRO A 267 -5.83 5.49 -12.75
CA PRO A 267 -5.98 6.18 -14.02
C PRO A 267 -4.64 6.38 -14.75
N ARG A 268 -3.53 6.02 -14.12
CA ARG A 268 -2.18 6.07 -14.68
C ARG A 268 -1.64 4.65 -14.89
N GLU A 269 -0.64 4.53 -15.72
CA GLU A 269 -0.02 3.24 -16.05
C GLU A 269 0.63 2.60 -14.83
N VAL A 270 0.27 1.34 -14.57
CA VAL A 270 0.84 0.52 -13.51
C VAL A 270 2.13 -0.10 -14.02
N ALA A 271 3.16 -0.18 -13.16
CA ALA A 271 4.46 -0.71 -13.51
C ALA A 271 4.37 -2.18 -13.98
N ASP A 272 5.14 -2.51 -15.03
CA ASP A 272 5.17 -3.84 -15.63
C ASP A 272 5.49 -4.95 -14.62
N ALA A 273 6.36 -4.67 -13.64
CA ALA A 273 6.69 -5.61 -12.57
C ALA A 273 5.45 -6.00 -11.74
N VAL A 274 4.59 -5.03 -11.43
CA VAL A 274 3.34 -5.26 -10.68
C VAL A 274 2.35 -6.08 -11.50
N LEU A 275 2.16 -5.72 -12.78
CA LEU A 275 1.26 -6.45 -13.67
C LEU A 275 1.76 -7.86 -13.98
N SER A 276 3.08 -8.04 -14.09
CA SER A 276 3.69 -9.36 -14.29
C SER A 276 3.52 -10.25 -13.06
N PHE A 277 3.72 -9.70 -11.86
CA PHE A 277 3.48 -10.42 -10.61
C PHE A 277 2.00 -10.81 -10.44
N GLU A 278 1.07 -9.90 -10.78
CA GLU A 278 -0.36 -10.18 -10.77
C GLU A 278 -0.74 -11.31 -11.72
N LYS A 279 -0.25 -11.26 -12.96
CA LYS A 279 -0.50 -12.33 -13.95
C LYS A 279 0.06 -13.67 -13.49
N GLY A 280 1.26 -13.66 -12.89
CA GLY A 280 1.86 -14.85 -12.30
C GLY A 280 0.99 -15.44 -11.19
N ALA A 281 0.52 -14.60 -10.26
CA ALA A 281 -0.35 -15.02 -9.17
C ALA A 281 -1.67 -15.66 -9.68
N LEU A 282 -2.31 -15.03 -10.68
CA LEU A 282 -3.55 -15.55 -11.28
C LEU A 282 -3.32 -16.80 -12.13
N ALA A 283 -2.12 -17.03 -12.63
CA ALA A 283 -1.79 -18.22 -13.41
C ALA A 283 -1.41 -19.42 -12.54
N ASP A 284 -0.89 -19.17 -11.33
CA ASP A 284 -0.51 -20.19 -10.35
C ASP A 284 -1.74 -20.78 -9.61
N THR A 285 -2.87 -20.09 -9.68
CA THR A 285 -4.14 -20.47 -9.08
C THR A 285 -4.93 -21.40 -9.99
#